data_800d87d60e4c114b0addfd09932c3c25
#
_entry.id   800d87d60e4c114b0addfd09932c3c25
#
_cell.length_a   1.000
_cell.length_b   1.000
_cell.length_c   1.000
_cell.angle_alpha   90.00
_cell.angle_beta   90.00
_cell.angle_gamma   90.00
#
_symmetry.space_group_name_H-M   'P 1'
#
loop_
_entity.id
_entity.type
_entity.pdbx_description
1 polymer ?
#
loop_
_entity_poly.entity_id
_entity_poly.type
_entity_poly.pdbx_seq_one_letter_code
_entity_poly.pdbx_strand_id
1 'polypeptide(L)'
;GLGRERFSERQHLLDSLDDSAVAQSSGGQAMRSHTEHALDLLTSPAAQSAFDLSKESEAIRDRYGRDHRGHCYLLGRRLIEAGVRFVTVTVIQPPEHVGRPGYGQTNGVFLNWDHHEGIYQNGPCGGPQGNSNQERYGLPHPVMMPSLDRSFSALVEDMDQRGLLDDTLVCFVTEMGRTPKVNKHGGRDHWSRAMSIAFAGAGCPGGAVIGATDKHGGDVTERLYTPYDYAETIYRKLGIPESRRLEKPGGVAVNLSDGGKPIRELF
;
A
#
# COMPACT_ATOMS: atom_id res chain seq x y z
N GLY A 1 2.36 -26.00 3.03
CA GLY A 1 3.45 -25.00 3.02
C GLY A 1 4.78 -25.65 2.76
N LEU A 2 5.75 -24.91 2.23
CA LEU A 2 7.14 -25.38 2.10
C LEU A 2 7.77 -25.40 3.50
N GLY A 3 8.05 -26.60 4.04
CA GLY A 3 8.79 -26.76 5.29
C GLY A 3 10.25 -26.29 5.14
N ARG A 4 10.89 -25.91 6.26
CA ARG A 4 12.30 -25.47 6.30
C ARG A 4 13.25 -26.46 5.61
N GLU A 5 13.02 -27.74 5.80
CA GLU A 5 13.84 -28.82 5.23
C GLU A 5 13.82 -28.80 3.69
N ARG A 6 12.64 -28.73 3.11
CA ARG A 6 12.45 -28.66 1.65
C ARG A 6 12.99 -27.36 1.03
N PHE A 7 13.08 -26.32 1.85
CA PHE A 7 13.67 -25.06 1.44
C PHE A 7 15.19 -25.13 1.42
N SER A 8 15.79 -25.72 2.46
CA SER A 8 17.23 -25.99 2.55
C SER A 8 17.71 -26.92 1.41
N GLU A 9 16.94 -27.96 1.10
CA GLU A 9 17.25 -28.87 -0.04
C GLU A 9 17.28 -28.12 -1.38
N ARG A 10 16.33 -27.21 -1.59
CA ARG A 10 16.29 -26.36 -2.80
C ARG A 10 17.47 -25.41 -2.88
N GLN A 11 17.90 -24.85 -1.76
CA GLN A 11 19.06 -23.97 -1.70
C GLN A 11 20.34 -24.75 -2.03
N HIS A 12 20.55 -25.94 -1.44
CA HIS A 12 21.67 -26.80 -1.76
C HIS A 12 21.69 -27.22 -3.24
N LEU A 13 20.52 -27.48 -3.82
CA LEU A 13 20.41 -27.77 -5.25
C LEU A 13 20.79 -26.56 -6.10
N LEU A 14 20.32 -25.36 -5.75
CA LEU A 14 20.67 -24.11 -6.42
C LEU A 14 22.19 -23.87 -6.36
N ASP A 15 22.77 -24.00 -5.19
CA ASP A 15 24.21 -23.82 -4.95
C ASP A 15 25.04 -24.84 -5.75
N SER A 16 24.56 -26.09 -5.89
CA SER A 16 25.22 -27.11 -6.68
C SER A 16 25.14 -26.89 -8.20
N LEU A 17 24.14 -26.17 -8.67
CA LEU A 17 23.95 -25.84 -10.09
C LEU A 17 24.62 -24.53 -10.49
N ASP A 18 24.99 -23.70 -9.53
CA ASP A 18 25.42 -22.32 -9.75
C ASP A 18 26.95 -22.13 -9.84
N ASP A 19 27.65 -23.16 -10.30
CA ASP A 19 29.11 -23.14 -10.52
C ASP A 19 29.51 -22.48 -11.86
N SER A 20 28.58 -21.75 -12.47
CA SER A 20 28.79 -21.08 -13.75
C SER A 20 29.62 -19.79 -13.61
N ALA A 21 30.35 -19.41 -14.66
CA ALA A 21 31.08 -18.16 -14.71
C ALA A 21 30.16 -16.91 -14.52
N VAL A 22 28.84 -17.05 -14.79
CA VAL A 22 27.83 -16.03 -14.55
C VAL A 22 27.60 -15.84 -13.05
N ALA A 23 27.58 -16.92 -12.27
CA ALA A 23 27.43 -16.87 -10.82
C ALA A 23 28.62 -16.19 -10.12
N GLN A 24 29.80 -16.29 -10.71
CA GLN A 24 31.03 -15.67 -10.20
C GLN A 24 31.20 -14.22 -10.65
N SER A 25 30.37 -13.73 -11.58
CA SER A 25 30.34 -12.32 -11.96
C SER A 25 29.83 -11.43 -10.81
N SER A 26 30.12 -10.13 -10.86
CA SER A 26 29.61 -9.17 -9.87
C SER A 26 28.08 -9.16 -9.79
N GLY A 27 27.38 -9.35 -10.91
CA GLY A 27 25.93 -9.50 -10.97
C GLY A 27 25.42 -10.78 -10.33
N GLY A 28 26.11 -11.91 -10.53
CA GLY A 28 25.81 -13.21 -9.90
C GLY A 28 26.00 -13.16 -8.40
N GLN A 29 27.09 -12.55 -7.93
CA GLN A 29 27.34 -12.36 -6.49
C GLN A 29 26.28 -11.47 -5.83
N ALA A 30 25.88 -10.37 -6.48
CA ALA A 30 24.80 -9.51 -5.99
C ALA A 30 23.47 -10.27 -5.91
N MET A 31 23.12 -11.07 -6.91
CA MET A 31 21.92 -11.90 -6.91
C MET A 31 21.95 -12.94 -5.78
N ARG A 32 23.09 -13.58 -5.54
CA ARG A 32 23.29 -14.53 -4.45
C ARG A 32 23.07 -13.85 -3.09
N SER A 33 23.67 -12.70 -2.86
CA SER A 33 23.47 -11.90 -1.63
C SER A 33 22.00 -11.50 -1.43
N HIS A 34 21.30 -11.11 -2.49
CA HIS A 34 19.86 -10.81 -2.41
C HIS A 34 19.02 -12.05 -2.07
N THR A 35 19.38 -13.20 -2.64
CA THR A 35 18.73 -14.48 -2.34
C THR A 35 18.94 -14.87 -0.88
N GLU A 36 20.15 -14.79 -0.36
CA GLU A 36 20.47 -15.07 1.05
C GLU A 36 19.68 -14.15 1.99
N HIS A 37 19.64 -12.83 1.73
CA HIS A 37 18.84 -11.90 2.51
C HIS A 37 17.34 -12.22 2.47
N ALA A 38 16.81 -12.61 1.31
CA ALA A 38 15.40 -13.01 1.19
C ALA A 38 15.10 -14.27 2.00
N LEU A 39 16.05 -15.22 2.02
CA LEU A 39 15.96 -16.45 2.80
C LEU A 39 15.96 -16.17 4.30
N ASP A 40 16.88 -15.34 4.76
CA ASP A 40 16.96 -14.92 6.16
C ASP A 40 15.68 -14.26 6.62
N LEU A 41 15.10 -13.38 5.80
CA LEU A 41 13.80 -12.76 6.07
C LEU A 41 12.69 -13.79 6.20
N LEU A 42 12.60 -14.75 5.28
CA LEU A 42 11.56 -15.78 5.27
C LEU A 42 11.69 -16.79 6.41
N THR A 43 12.90 -17.06 6.87
CA THR A 43 13.19 -18.08 7.88
C THR A 43 13.39 -17.53 9.27
N SER A 44 13.57 -16.21 9.43
CA SER A 44 13.78 -15.60 10.74
C SER A 44 12.56 -15.79 11.64
N PRO A 45 12.75 -16.14 12.93
CA PRO A 45 11.64 -16.21 13.88
C PRO A 45 10.89 -14.89 14.04
N ALA A 46 11.58 -13.75 13.90
CA ALA A 46 11.00 -12.42 13.97
C ALA A 46 10.03 -12.17 12.82
N ALA A 47 10.46 -12.48 11.58
CA ALA A 47 9.59 -12.33 10.41
C ALA A 47 8.37 -13.26 10.49
N GLN A 48 8.59 -14.56 10.82
CA GLN A 48 7.48 -15.50 11.01
C GLN A 48 6.50 -15.03 12.10
N SER A 49 7.04 -14.47 13.19
CA SER A 49 6.23 -13.89 14.25
C SER A 49 5.41 -12.68 13.75
N ALA A 50 5.99 -11.82 12.91
CA ALA A 50 5.29 -10.64 12.37
C ALA A 50 4.10 -11.04 11.50
N PHE A 51 4.21 -12.11 10.72
CA PHE A 51 3.12 -12.64 9.89
C PHE A 51 2.02 -13.38 10.67
N ASP A 52 2.27 -13.78 11.91
CA ASP A 52 1.31 -14.52 12.73
C ASP A 52 0.37 -13.58 13.47
N LEU A 53 -0.77 -13.25 12.85
CA LEU A 53 -1.80 -12.40 13.44
C LEU A 53 -2.47 -13.02 14.66
N SER A 54 -2.33 -14.33 14.92
CA SER A 54 -2.91 -14.98 16.10
C SER A 54 -2.23 -14.55 17.39
N LYS A 55 -1.04 -13.94 17.31
CA LYS A 55 -0.33 -13.37 18.45
C LYS A 55 -0.92 -12.05 18.96
N GLU A 56 -1.77 -11.42 18.17
CA GLU A 56 -2.51 -10.24 18.61
C GLU A 56 -3.73 -10.62 19.44
N SER A 57 -4.06 -9.79 20.42
CA SER A 57 -5.26 -9.99 21.22
C SER A 57 -6.52 -9.94 20.37
N GLU A 58 -7.57 -10.63 20.80
CA GLU A 58 -8.88 -10.58 20.14
C GLU A 58 -9.39 -9.13 20.02
N ALA A 59 -9.20 -8.32 21.07
CA ALA A 59 -9.61 -6.91 21.10
C ALA A 59 -8.92 -6.07 20.00
N ILE A 60 -7.62 -6.25 19.79
CA ILE A 60 -6.88 -5.58 18.70
C ILE A 60 -7.37 -6.06 17.35
N ARG A 61 -7.53 -7.36 17.15
CA ARG A 61 -8.01 -7.93 15.90
C ARG A 61 -9.43 -7.46 15.56
N ASP A 62 -10.32 -7.34 16.57
CA ASP A 62 -11.66 -6.80 16.40
C ASP A 62 -11.66 -5.31 16.07
N ARG A 63 -10.77 -4.54 16.71
CA ARG A 63 -10.61 -3.10 16.45
C ARG A 63 -10.23 -2.82 14.98
N TYR A 64 -9.25 -3.56 14.43
CA TYR A 64 -8.89 -3.47 13.00
C TYR A 64 -9.98 -4.01 12.08
N GLY A 65 -10.78 -4.95 12.54
CA GLY A 65 -11.76 -5.70 11.76
C GLY A 65 -11.27 -7.06 11.32
N ARG A 66 -12.19 -8.04 11.31
CA ARG A 66 -11.90 -9.44 10.95
C ARG A 66 -11.99 -9.70 9.45
N ASP A 67 -12.07 -8.66 8.64
CA ASP A 67 -12.08 -8.75 7.19
C ASP A 67 -10.66 -8.68 6.60
N HIS A 68 -10.54 -8.89 5.30
CA HIS A 68 -9.26 -8.86 4.59
C HIS A 68 -8.51 -7.54 4.81
N ARG A 69 -9.19 -6.40 4.78
CA ARG A 69 -8.60 -5.07 4.95
C ARG A 69 -8.02 -4.88 6.33
N GLY A 70 -8.79 -5.23 7.37
CA GLY A 70 -8.32 -5.19 8.76
C GLY A 70 -7.08 -6.05 8.98
N HIS A 71 -7.07 -7.25 8.40
CA HIS A 71 -5.89 -8.14 8.45
C HIS A 71 -4.68 -7.54 7.72
N CYS A 72 -4.85 -6.90 6.56
CA CYS A 72 -3.76 -6.26 5.82
C CYS A 72 -3.16 -5.07 6.59
N TYR A 73 -3.98 -4.21 7.18
CA TYR A 73 -3.48 -3.09 7.99
C TYR A 73 -2.80 -3.57 9.27
N LEU A 74 -3.38 -4.54 9.97
CA LEU A 74 -2.76 -5.12 11.16
C LEU A 74 -1.41 -5.78 10.83
N LEU A 75 -1.33 -6.50 9.72
CA LEU A 75 -0.06 -7.06 9.24
C LEU A 75 0.94 -5.97 8.91
N GLY A 76 0.51 -4.90 8.23
CA GLY A 76 1.37 -3.74 7.92
C GLY A 76 2.01 -3.16 9.18
N ARG A 77 1.22 -2.91 10.23
CA ARG A 77 1.72 -2.42 11.51
C ARG A 77 2.74 -3.39 12.14
N ARG A 78 2.44 -4.70 12.15
CA ARG A 78 3.35 -5.71 12.71
C ARG A 78 4.67 -5.81 11.96
N LEU A 79 4.66 -5.64 10.65
CA LEU A 79 5.88 -5.62 9.85
C LEU A 79 6.74 -4.40 10.18
N ILE A 80 6.15 -3.22 10.34
CA ILE A 80 6.86 -2.02 10.79
C ILE A 80 7.44 -2.23 12.21
N GLU A 81 6.65 -2.75 13.13
CA GLU A 81 7.09 -3.07 14.50
C GLU A 81 8.25 -4.09 14.51
N ALA A 82 8.29 -5.00 13.54
CA ALA A 82 9.38 -5.94 13.34
C ALA A 82 10.61 -5.34 12.61
N GLY A 83 10.61 -4.04 12.29
CA GLY A 83 11.73 -3.32 11.69
C GLY A 83 11.74 -3.29 10.16
N VAL A 84 10.66 -3.68 9.49
CA VAL A 84 10.55 -3.52 8.03
C VAL A 84 10.42 -2.04 7.71
N ARG A 85 11.34 -1.51 6.91
CA ARG A 85 11.47 -0.06 6.67
C ARG A 85 10.44 0.52 5.71
N PHE A 86 9.86 -0.31 4.84
CA PHE A 86 8.89 0.12 3.85
C PHE A 86 7.86 -0.98 3.60
N VAL A 87 6.59 -0.66 3.80
CA VAL A 87 5.47 -1.60 3.63
C VAL A 87 4.41 -0.94 2.75
N THR A 88 3.99 -1.62 1.71
CA THR A 88 2.84 -1.22 0.89
C THR A 88 1.66 -2.12 1.21
N VAL A 89 0.54 -1.52 1.61
CA VAL A 89 -0.71 -2.23 1.87
C VAL A 89 -1.69 -1.92 0.74
N THR A 90 -1.96 -2.91 -0.11
CA THR A 90 -2.97 -2.79 -1.16
C THR A 90 -4.32 -3.21 -0.64
N VAL A 91 -5.28 -2.30 -0.61
CA VAL A 91 -6.63 -2.52 -0.03
C VAL A 91 -7.65 -2.98 -1.07
N ILE A 92 -7.21 -3.71 -2.07
CA ILE A 92 -8.05 -4.35 -3.09
C ILE A 92 -8.15 -5.84 -2.75
N GLN A 93 -9.37 -6.37 -2.73
CA GLN A 93 -9.55 -7.82 -2.57
C GLN A 93 -9.37 -8.51 -3.93
N PRO A 94 -8.38 -9.40 -4.07
CA PRO A 94 -8.20 -10.17 -5.29
C PRO A 94 -9.42 -11.07 -5.59
N PRO A 95 -9.78 -11.26 -6.87
CA PRO A 95 -10.92 -12.10 -7.25
C PRO A 95 -10.86 -13.54 -6.71
N GLU A 96 -9.66 -14.11 -6.66
CA GLU A 96 -9.40 -15.46 -6.15
C GLU A 96 -9.67 -15.63 -4.65
N HIS A 97 -9.83 -14.54 -3.93
CA HIS A 97 -10.13 -14.55 -2.49
C HIS A 97 -11.62 -14.38 -2.21
N VAL A 98 -12.43 -14.12 -3.22
CA VAL A 98 -13.90 -13.98 -3.05
C VAL A 98 -14.50 -15.30 -2.55
N GLY A 99 -15.25 -15.20 -1.44
CA GLY A 99 -15.89 -16.38 -0.82
C GLY A 99 -14.98 -17.26 0.02
N ARG A 100 -13.69 -16.95 0.19
CA ARG A 100 -12.82 -17.68 1.14
C ARG A 100 -13.09 -17.25 2.58
N PRO A 101 -13.03 -18.17 3.57
CA PRO A 101 -13.13 -17.81 4.98
C PRO A 101 -12.10 -16.75 5.36
N GLY A 102 -12.51 -15.70 6.05
CA GLY A 102 -11.66 -14.57 6.44
C GLY A 102 -11.53 -13.44 5.40
N TYR A 103 -12.06 -13.63 4.20
CA TYR A 103 -12.00 -12.63 3.11
C TYR A 103 -13.37 -12.03 2.79
N GLY A 104 -14.25 -11.90 3.71
CA GLY A 104 -15.58 -11.35 3.50
C GLY A 104 -16.37 -12.07 2.39
N GLN A 105 -17.58 -12.47 2.65
CA GLN A 105 -18.45 -13.06 1.62
C GLN A 105 -18.99 -11.93 0.74
N THR A 106 -18.42 -11.78 -0.45
CA THR A 106 -18.82 -10.74 -1.40
C THR A 106 -19.75 -11.27 -2.49
N ASN A 107 -20.12 -12.55 -2.45
CA ASN A 107 -21.02 -13.18 -3.44
C ASN A 107 -20.65 -12.87 -4.91
N GLY A 108 -19.36 -12.81 -5.21
CA GLY A 108 -18.87 -12.44 -6.54
C GLY A 108 -18.66 -10.94 -6.76
N VAL A 109 -18.97 -10.10 -5.77
CA VAL A 109 -18.76 -8.65 -5.83
C VAL A 109 -17.34 -8.29 -5.39
N PHE A 110 -16.66 -7.46 -6.17
CA PHE A 110 -15.29 -7.07 -5.92
C PHE A 110 -15.20 -5.89 -4.93
N LEU A 111 -14.27 -5.96 -4.00
CA LEU A 111 -13.93 -4.86 -3.09
C LEU A 111 -12.86 -3.98 -3.73
N ASN A 112 -13.23 -3.21 -4.74
CA ASN A 112 -12.36 -2.24 -5.37
C ASN A 112 -13.00 -0.84 -5.38
N TRP A 113 -12.18 0.18 -5.65
CA TRP A 113 -12.55 1.59 -5.57
C TRP A 113 -12.86 2.21 -6.93
N ASP A 114 -12.96 1.40 -7.99
CA ASP A 114 -13.17 1.87 -9.35
C ASP A 114 -14.66 2.11 -9.65
N HIS A 115 -15.24 3.12 -9.02
CA HIS A 115 -16.67 3.41 -9.00
C HIS A 115 -17.12 4.29 -10.17
N HIS A 116 -17.16 3.73 -11.37
CA HIS A 116 -17.76 4.39 -12.53
C HIS A 116 -19.30 4.34 -12.54
N GLU A 117 -19.89 3.54 -11.66
CA GLU A 117 -21.33 3.38 -11.51
C GLU A 117 -21.72 3.29 -10.04
N GLY A 118 -22.92 3.78 -9.70
CA GLY A 118 -23.56 3.55 -8.41
C GLY A 118 -22.73 3.83 -7.15
N ILE A 119 -21.83 4.82 -7.21
CA ILE A 119 -20.84 5.10 -6.13
C ILE A 119 -21.50 5.32 -4.76
N TYR A 120 -22.72 5.85 -4.73
CA TYR A 120 -23.45 6.16 -3.49
C TYR A 120 -24.53 5.13 -3.13
N GLN A 121 -24.63 4.02 -3.85
CA GLN A 121 -25.58 2.96 -3.53
C GLN A 121 -25.11 2.15 -2.30
N ASN A 122 -26.05 1.71 -1.50
CA ASN A 122 -25.77 0.86 -0.32
C ASN A 122 -25.82 -0.64 -0.65
N GLY A 123 -25.46 -1.04 -1.84
CA GLY A 123 -25.50 -2.42 -2.31
C GLY A 123 -24.55 -2.63 -3.47
N PRO A 124 -24.65 -3.81 -4.12
CA PRO A 124 -23.89 -4.08 -5.33
C PRO A 124 -24.18 -3.06 -6.42
N CYS A 125 -23.17 -2.59 -7.11
CA CYS A 125 -23.25 -1.67 -8.24
C CYS A 125 -22.27 -2.09 -9.35
N GLY A 126 -22.52 -1.65 -10.60
CA GLY A 126 -21.80 -2.14 -11.76
C GLY A 126 -22.24 -3.55 -12.19
N GLY A 127 -21.41 -4.24 -12.96
CA GLY A 127 -21.72 -5.57 -13.49
C GLY A 127 -22.25 -5.57 -14.91
N PRO A 128 -22.87 -6.68 -15.39
CA PRO A 128 -23.21 -6.87 -16.81
C PRO A 128 -24.18 -5.86 -17.41
N GLN A 129 -24.94 -5.18 -16.58
CA GLN A 129 -25.91 -4.15 -17.01
C GLN A 129 -25.34 -2.72 -16.94
N GLY A 130 -24.17 -2.54 -16.36
CA GLY A 130 -23.46 -1.26 -16.25
C GLY A 130 -22.31 -1.15 -17.26
N ASN A 131 -21.46 -0.13 -17.07
CA ASN A 131 -20.30 0.09 -17.92
C ASN A 131 -19.09 -0.78 -17.56
N SER A 132 -19.17 -1.57 -16.49
CA SER A 132 -18.11 -2.48 -16.07
C SER A 132 -18.60 -3.92 -16.04
N ASN A 133 -17.70 -4.86 -16.29
CA ASN A 133 -17.98 -6.29 -16.19
C ASN A 133 -17.81 -6.82 -14.76
N GLN A 134 -17.61 -5.93 -13.80
CA GLN A 134 -17.31 -6.30 -12.41
C GLN A 134 -18.32 -5.65 -11.47
N GLU A 135 -19.05 -6.49 -10.73
CA GLU A 135 -19.87 -6.01 -9.62
C GLU A 135 -18.99 -5.54 -8.47
N ARG A 136 -19.40 -4.45 -7.82
CA ARG A 136 -18.75 -3.90 -6.63
C ARG A 136 -19.78 -3.30 -5.70
N TYR A 137 -19.41 -3.07 -4.45
CA TYR A 137 -20.26 -2.36 -3.51
C TYR A 137 -20.05 -0.85 -3.61
N GLY A 138 -21.11 -0.07 -3.49
CA GLY A 138 -21.02 1.38 -3.36
C GLY A 138 -20.35 1.80 -2.05
N LEU A 139 -19.87 3.04 -1.97
CA LEU A 139 -19.09 3.54 -0.83
C LEU A 139 -19.80 3.41 0.53
N PRO A 140 -21.14 3.63 0.66
CA PRO A 140 -21.82 3.52 1.94
C PRO A 140 -21.91 2.08 2.49
N HIS A 141 -21.71 1.07 1.65
CA HIS A 141 -21.81 -0.32 2.09
C HIS A 141 -20.78 -0.65 3.19
N PRO A 142 -21.13 -1.41 4.23
CA PRO A 142 -20.26 -1.69 5.39
C PRO A 142 -18.86 -2.21 5.04
N VAL A 143 -18.71 -2.94 3.94
CA VAL A 143 -17.40 -3.49 3.49
C VAL A 143 -16.55 -2.47 2.73
N MET A 144 -17.08 -1.27 2.41
CA MET A 144 -16.36 -0.22 1.69
C MET A 144 -15.84 0.86 2.66
N MET A 145 -16.42 2.05 2.66
CA MET A 145 -15.95 3.17 3.51
C MET A 145 -16.00 2.87 5.01
N PRO A 146 -17.08 2.26 5.57
CA PRO A 146 -17.09 1.97 7.00
C PRO A 146 -16.00 0.98 7.44
N SER A 147 -15.71 -0.05 6.63
CA SER A 147 -14.60 -0.97 6.91
C SER A 147 -13.23 -0.27 6.77
N LEU A 148 -13.07 0.60 5.76
CA LEU A 148 -11.84 1.38 5.58
C LEU A 148 -11.62 2.32 6.77
N ASP A 149 -12.62 3.09 7.14
CA ASP A 149 -12.56 4.04 8.26
C ASP A 149 -12.16 3.34 9.55
N ARG A 150 -12.84 2.24 9.89
CA ARG A 150 -12.50 1.43 11.07
C ARG A 150 -11.06 0.93 11.03
N SER A 151 -10.65 0.32 9.92
CA SER A 151 -9.34 -0.33 9.85
C SER A 151 -8.20 0.68 9.79
N PHE A 152 -8.39 1.80 9.09
CA PHE A 152 -7.36 2.84 8.97
C PHE A 152 -7.24 3.67 10.25
N SER A 153 -8.36 4.03 10.90
CA SER A 153 -8.30 4.71 12.20
C SER A 153 -7.65 3.82 13.26
N ALA A 154 -7.99 2.52 13.27
CA ALA A 154 -7.33 1.56 14.17
C ALA A 154 -5.81 1.48 13.93
N LEU A 155 -5.36 1.51 12.65
CA LEU A 155 -3.94 1.53 12.31
C LEU A 155 -3.25 2.76 12.90
N VAL A 156 -3.78 3.95 12.63
CA VAL A 156 -3.15 5.21 13.07
C VAL A 156 -3.12 5.29 14.59
N GLU A 157 -4.23 4.98 15.26
CA GLU A 157 -4.31 5.02 16.72
C GLU A 157 -3.44 3.95 17.41
N ASP A 158 -3.36 2.72 16.86
CA ASP A 158 -2.52 1.66 17.43
C ASP A 158 -1.02 1.99 17.25
N MET A 159 -0.65 2.55 16.11
CA MET A 159 0.73 3.01 15.86
C MET A 159 1.11 4.17 16.76
N ASP A 160 0.21 5.12 16.99
CA ASP A 160 0.41 6.23 17.92
C ASP A 160 0.60 5.72 19.36
N GLN A 161 -0.29 4.87 19.85
CA GLN A 161 -0.23 4.28 21.19
C GLN A 161 1.05 3.47 21.44
N ARG A 162 1.68 2.94 20.39
CA ARG A 162 2.94 2.19 20.44
C ARG A 162 4.18 3.05 20.23
N GLY A 163 4.01 4.35 19.96
CA GLY A 163 5.11 5.26 19.61
C GLY A 163 5.70 4.99 18.22
N LEU A 164 5.05 4.17 17.39
CA LEU A 164 5.53 3.87 16.04
C LEU A 164 5.36 5.04 15.06
N LEU A 165 4.40 5.94 15.31
CA LEU A 165 4.18 7.13 14.49
C LEU A 165 5.31 8.17 14.62
N ASP A 166 6.12 8.11 15.67
CA ASP A 166 7.23 9.06 15.85
C ASP A 166 8.23 8.93 14.68
N ASP A 167 8.51 7.69 14.25
CA ASP A 167 9.50 7.37 13.22
C ASP A 167 8.90 6.78 11.94
N THR A 168 7.58 6.64 11.86
CA THR A 168 6.91 6.03 10.70
C THR A 168 5.96 7.01 10.04
N LEU A 169 6.17 7.26 8.74
CA LEU A 169 5.23 7.99 7.91
C LEU A 169 4.18 7.03 7.32
N VAL A 170 2.94 7.22 7.71
CA VAL A 170 1.79 6.55 7.10
C VAL A 170 1.25 7.42 5.97
N CYS A 171 1.21 6.86 4.75
CA CYS A 171 0.70 7.54 3.57
C CYS A 171 -0.58 6.85 3.09
N PHE A 172 -1.69 7.57 3.01
CA PHE A 172 -2.90 7.12 2.35
C PHE A 172 -2.99 7.77 0.97
N VAL A 173 -2.82 6.96 -0.08
CA VAL A 173 -2.67 7.45 -1.45
C VAL A 173 -3.52 6.64 -2.42
N THR A 174 -3.92 7.28 -3.52
CA THR A 174 -4.56 6.65 -4.67
C THR A 174 -3.80 7.06 -5.94
N GLU A 175 -4.05 6.38 -7.05
CA GLU A 175 -3.39 6.70 -8.32
C GLU A 175 -3.95 7.96 -8.99
N MET A 176 -5.21 8.32 -8.70
CA MET A 176 -5.89 9.49 -9.30
C MET A 176 -7.13 9.89 -8.51
N GLY A 177 -7.63 11.09 -8.75
CA GLY A 177 -8.92 11.54 -8.26
C GLY A 177 -10.09 11.04 -9.08
N ARG A 178 -11.29 11.50 -8.74
CA ARG A 178 -12.54 11.22 -9.44
C ARG A 178 -13.19 12.52 -9.88
N THR A 179 -13.92 12.48 -11.02
CA THR A 179 -14.60 13.66 -11.55
C THR A 179 -15.50 14.33 -10.51
N PRO A 180 -15.46 15.66 -10.38
CA PRO A 180 -16.34 16.39 -9.46
C PRO A 180 -17.83 16.15 -9.73
N LYS A 181 -18.17 15.96 -11.00
CA LYS A 181 -19.53 15.68 -11.44
C LYS A 181 -19.80 14.18 -11.53
N VAL A 182 -20.94 13.76 -10.96
CA VAL A 182 -21.45 12.40 -11.09
C VAL A 182 -21.90 12.17 -12.54
N ASN A 183 -21.52 11.05 -13.13
CA ASN A 183 -21.89 10.69 -14.49
C ASN A 183 -23.34 10.12 -14.59
N LYS A 184 -23.80 9.83 -15.79
CA LYS A 184 -25.15 9.30 -16.05
C LYS A 184 -25.45 7.93 -15.43
N HIS A 185 -24.43 7.19 -15.02
CA HIS A 185 -24.54 5.89 -14.36
C HIS A 185 -24.47 5.97 -12.85
N GLY A 186 -24.47 7.17 -12.27
CA GLY A 186 -24.43 7.39 -10.84
C GLY A 186 -23.03 7.14 -10.23
N GLY A 187 -21.98 7.14 -11.04
CA GLY A 187 -20.60 7.00 -10.63
C GLY A 187 -19.75 8.24 -10.91
N ARG A 188 -18.44 8.11 -10.79
CA ARG A 188 -17.47 9.16 -11.10
C ARG A 188 -16.34 8.58 -11.94
N ASP A 189 -15.99 9.26 -13.00
CA ASP A 189 -14.93 8.85 -13.93
C ASP A 189 -13.55 9.24 -13.37
N HIS A 190 -12.47 8.79 -14.03
CA HIS A 190 -11.11 9.13 -13.63
C HIS A 190 -10.85 10.63 -13.81
N TRP A 191 -10.10 11.23 -12.86
CA TRP A 191 -9.77 12.64 -12.87
C TRP A 191 -8.33 12.87 -12.39
N SER A 192 -7.43 13.10 -13.32
CA SER A 192 -6.00 13.27 -13.02
C SER A 192 -5.62 14.70 -12.61
N ARG A 193 -6.55 15.66 -12.65
CA ARG A 193 -6.26 17.08 -12.41
C ARG A 193 -6.24 17.44 -10.93
N ALA A 194 -6.95 16.71 -10.10
CA ALA A 194 -6.97 16.91 -8.65
C ALA A 194 -7.24 15.61 -7.92
N MET A 195 -6.48 15.36 -6.87
CA MET A 195 -6.69 14.25 -5.93
C MET A 195 -6.29 14.70 -4.54
N SER A 196 -6.75 13.98 -3.53
CA SER A 196 -6.34 14.18 -2.14
C SER A 196 -5.58 12.97 -1.64
N ILE A 197 -4.51 13.22 -0.89
CA ILE A 197 -3.74 12.19 -0.17
C ILE A 197 -3.65 12.61 1.29
N ALA A 198 -3.41 11.66 2.18
CA ALA A 198 -3.27 11.95 3.60
C ALA A 198 -1.98 11.36 4.17
N PHE A 199 -1.46 12.01 5.20
CA PHE A 199 -0.25 11.62 5.90
C PHE A 199 -0.48 11.60 7.40
N ALA A 200 0.16 10.68 8.09
CA ALA A 200 0.23 10.66 9.55
C ALA A 200 1.62 10.22 10.02
N GLY A 201 2.08 10.74 11.13
CA GLY A 201 3.35 10.36 11.76
C GLY A 201 4.59 11.00 11.15
N ALA A 202 5.76 10.58 11.62
CA ALA A 202 7.09 11.07 11.25
C ALA A 202 7.22 12.62 11.29
N GLY A 203 6.62 13.25 12.33
CA GLY A 203 6.65 14.70 12.52
C GLY A 203 5.72 15.51 11.61
N CYS A 204 4.82 14.87 10.84
CA CYS A 204 3.83 15.61 10.07
C CYS A 204 2.87 16.40 10.97
N PRO A 205 2.54 17.66 10.63
CA PRO A 205 1.65 18.48 11.45
C PRO A 205 0.23 17.91 11.45
N GLY A 206 -0.30 17.61 12.64
CA GLY A 206 -1.66 17.11 12.82
C GLY A 206 -2.72 18.15 12.45
N GLY A 207 -3.77 17.73 11.75
CA GLY A 207 -4.90 18.58 11.37
C GLY A 207 -4.60 19.62 10.28
N ALA A 208 -3.41 19.62 9.69
CA ALA A 208 -3.06 20.53 8.61
C ALA A 208 -3.76 20.13 7.30
N VAL A 209 -4.25 21.13 6.57
CA VAL A 209 -4.74 21.00 5.19
C VAL A 209 -3.80 21.77 4.28
N ILE A 210 -3.19 21.08 3.31
CA ILE A 210 -2.18 21.64 2.43
C ILE A 210 -2.74 21.69 1.01
N GLY A 211 -2.82 22.89 0.44
CA GLY A 211 -3.40 23.10 -0.88
C GLY A 211 -4.91 23.24 -0.89
N ALA A 212 -5.43 23.69 -2.01
CA ALA A 212 -6.86 23.84 -2.25
C ALA A 212 -7.21 23.58 -3.71
N THR A 213 -8.46 23.23 -3.96
CA THR A 213 -9.05 23.17 -5.29
C THR A 213 -9.95 24.38 -5.53
N ASP A 214 -10.39 24.56 -6.78
CA ASP A 214 -11.50 25.45 -7.07
C ASP A 214 -12.79 25.02 -6.34
N LYS A 215 -13.80 25.87 -6.35
CA LYS A 215 -15.09 25.64 -5.66
C LYS A 215 -15.85 24.39 -6.13
N HIS A 216 -15.46 23.80 -7.25
CA HIS A 216 -16.07 22.61 -7.82
C HIS A 216 -15.23 21.35 -7.60
N GLY A 217 -14.03 21.48 -7.04
CA GLY A 217 -13.08 20.35 -6.90
C GLY A 217 -12.48 19.89 -8.22
N GLY A 218 -12.48 20.78 -9.23
CA GLY A 218 -12.02 20.46 -10.58
C GLY A 218 -10.52 20.56 -10.76
N ASP A 219 -9.96 21.69 -10.35
CA ASP A 219 -8.53 21.98 -10.51
C ASP A 219 -7.89 22.40 -9.19
N VAL A 220 -6.62 22.03 -9.02
CA VAL A 220 -5.83 22.55 -7.91
C VAL A 220 -5.52 24.02 -8.14
N THR A 221 -5.85 24.87 -7.20
CA THR A 221 -5.66 26.34 -7.25
C THR A 221 -4.57 26.84 -6.33
N GLU A 222 -4.22 26.05 -5.30
CA GLU A 222 -3.18 26.41 -4.35
C GLU A 222 -2.29 25.20 -4.09
N ARG A 223 -0.95 25.42 -4.05
CA ARG A 223 0.05 24.41 -3.71
C ARG A 223 -0.12 23.12 -4.49
N LEU A 224 0.01 23.23 -5.82
CA LEU A 224 0.01 22.07 -6.70
C LEU A 224 1.27 21.23 -6.41
N TYR A 225 1.04 20.02 -5.93
CA TYR A 225 2.06 18.97 -5.82
C TYR A 225 1.82 17.87 -6.84
N THR A 226 2.90 17.30 -7.33
CA THR A 226 2.89 16.24 -8.34
C THR A 226 3.28 14.89 -7.73
N PRO A 227 3.08 13.77 -8.43
CA PRO A 227 3.60 12.47 -8.00
C PRO A 227 5.12 12.46 -7.79
N TYR A 228 5.87 13.30 -8.51
CA TYR A 228 7.32 13.45 -8.33
C TYR A 228 7.66 14.13 -6.99
N ASP A 229 6.88 15.11 -6.57
CA ASP A 229 7.03 15.79 -5.27
C ASP A 229 6.71 14.83 -4.12
N TYR A 230 5.67 14.00 -4.29
CA TYR A 230 5.34 12.93 -3.37
C TYR A 230 6.51 11.92 -3.25
N ALA A 231 7.04 11.44 -4.37
CA ALA A 231 8.17 10.51 -4.36
C ALA A 231 9.40 11.11 -3.67
N GLU A 232 9.75 12.36 -3.97
CA GLU A 232 10.87 13.06 -3.32
C GLU A 232 10.63 13.22 -1.81
N THR A 233 9.39 13.48 -1.39
CA THR A 233 9.03 13.56 0.03
C THR A 233 9.30 12.24 0.74
N ILE A 234 8.88 11.10 0.16
CA ILE A 234 9.13 9.77 0.71
C ILE A 234 10.63 9.47 0.78
N TYR A 235 11.38 9.76 -0.28
CA TYR A 235 12.83 9.55 -0.28
C TYR A 235 13.52 10.37 0.82
N ARG A 236 13.14 11.63 1.01
CA ARG A 236 13.67 12.48 2.08
C ARG A 236 13.35 11.93 3.47
N LYS A 237 12.11 11.50 3.71
CA LYS A 237 11.71 10.87 4.99
C LYS A 237 12.46 9.56 5.26
N LEU A 238 12.82 8.82 4.22
CA LEU A 238 13.67 7.62 4.32
C LEU A 238 15.17 7.93 4.48
N GLY A 239 15.56 9.21 4.50
CA GLY A 239 16.97 9.63 4.60
C GLY A 239 17.76 9.45 3.29
N ILE A 240 17.10 9.29 2.15
CA ILE A 240 17.74 9.20 0.85
C ILE A 240 18.01 10.63 0.33
N PRO A 241 19.27 11.02 0.08
CA PRO A 241 19.59 12.36 -0.34
C PRO A 241 19.15 12.63 -1.79
N GLU A 242 18.76 13.88 -2.07
CA GLU A 242 18.39 14.35 -3.42
C GLU A 242 19.48 14.11 -4.47
N SER A 243 20.76 14.12 -4.05
CA SER A 243 21.90 13.85 -4.92
C SER A 243 22.01 12.38 -5.35
N ARG A 244 21.24 11.47 -4.75
CA ARG A 244 21.30 10.06 -5.10
C ARG A 244 20.84 9.85 -6.54
N ARG A 245 21.66 9.13 -7.29
CA ARG A 245 21.38 8.73 -8.68
C ARG A 245 21.26 7.21 -8.76
N LEU A 246 20.40 6.76 -9.64
CA LEU A 246 20.36 5.36 -10.09
C LEU A 246 21.09 5.26 -11.42
N GLU A 247 21.86 4.19 -11.57
CA GLU A 247 22.52 3.87 -12.82
C GLU A 247 21.65 2.88 -13.61
N LYS A 248 21.18 3.30 -14.78
CA LYS A 248 20.44 2.42 -15.69
C LYS A 248 21.42 1.47 -16.41
N PRO A 249 20.96 0.31 -16.91
CA PRO A 249 21.77 -0.50 -17.82
C PRO A 249 22.31 0.37 -18.97
N GLY A 250 23.65 0.36 -19.16
CA GLY A 250 24.31 1.24 -20.11
C GLY A 250 24.99 2.48 -19.48
N GLY A 251 25.01 2.59 -18.14
CA GLY A 251 25.80 3.60 -17.43
C GLY A 251 25.17 5.00 -17.35
N VAL A 252 23.89 5.13 -17.71
CA VAL A 252 23.19 6.43 -17.64
C VAL A 252 22.66 6.67 -16.23
N ALA A 253 23.20 7.70 -15.55
CA ALA A 253 22.71 8.10 -14.24
C ALA A 253 21.40 8.89 -14.34
N VAL A 254 20.38 8.51 -13.57
CA VAL A 254 19.08 9.18 -13.51
C VAL A 254 18.74 9.60 -12.07
N ASN A 255 17.97 10.65 -11.93
CA ASN A 255 17.42 11.08 -10.64
C ASN A 255 16.35 10.10 -10.19
N LEU A 256 16.19 9.92 -8.87
CA LEU A 256 15.15 9.07 -8.30
C LEU A 256 13.74 9.65 -8.51
N SER A 257 13.59 10.95 -8.36
CA SER A 257 12.29 11.64 -8.36
C SER A 257 12.04 12.52 -9.58
N ASP A 258 12.85 12.41 -10.63
CA ASP A 258 12.70 13.15 -11.90
C ASP A 258 12.46 14.67 -11.72
N GLY A 259 13.15 15.29 -10.74
CA GLY A 259 13.07 16.72 -10.45
C GLY A 259 11.94 17.13 -9.48
N GLY A 260 11.29 16.18 -8.83
CA GLY A 260 10.31 16.46 -7.76
C GLY A 260 10.94 17.24 -6.60
N LYS A 261 10.12 17.99 -5.89
CA LYS A 261 10.50 18.76 -4.69
C LYS A 261 9.71 18.26 -3.48
N PRO A 262 10.36 18.10 -2.31
CA PRO A 262 9.64 17.60 -1.16
C PRO A 262 8.52 18.57 -0.74
N ILE A 263 7.40 18.02 -0.29
CA ILE A 263 6.28 18.76 0.32
C ILE A 263 6.79 19.29 1.67
N ARG A 264 7.24 20.53 1.70
CA ARG A 264 7.96 21.11 2.85
C ARG A 264 7.13 21.19 4.12
N GLU A 265 5.82 21.30 3.97
CA GLU A 265 4.87 21.37 5.08
C GLU A 265 4.79 20.06 5.89
N LEU A 266 5.40 18.99 5.41
CA LEU A 266 5.45 17.69 6.09
C LEU A 266 6.75 17.47 6.91
N PHE A 267 7.61 18.49 7.01
CA PHE A 267 8.90 18.42 7.72
C PHE A 267 8.97 19.36 8.91
#